data_fe8d3222995dbf1310ea4856650f7cab
#
_entry.id   fe8d3222995dbf1310ea4856650f7cab
#
_cell.length_a   1.000
_cell.length_b   1.000
_cell.length_c   1.000
_cell.angle_alpha   90.00
_cell.angle_beta   90.00
_cell.angle_gamma   90.00
#
_symmetry.space_group_name_H-M   'P 1'
#
loop_
_entity.id
_entity.type
_entity.pdbx_description
1 polymer ?
#
loop_
_entity_poly.entity_id
_entity_poly.type
_entity_poly.pdbx_seq_one_letter_code
_entity_poly.pdbx_strand_id
1 'polypeptide(L)'
;MGSNKCTLDFVDFDNGYYVRNLYAEKNPNVVKELGDVGNDVQIYGSKMYAVINCSHKVEVLDAHSCQRLGQVDIPNCRYIAFDKGYAYVSAYVGPVGIDPNAQLGAVFQVDTATLEITAEVTVGYQPDELVIQDGLIYVANSGGYRKPNYDNTVSVIDIETMTQIRKIPVGINLHRIRADKYGKLWVSSRGDYEKIPSRLFVLEKDKRTNRMEVRDTLNVSCSEMDICGDSLYLYSVEWSNISQENNVTYGIIDVRTGELISNSFIKDGTETDIEIPYGLKVNPETGDVYVTDAKNYVSSGNLHCYGRDGIRKWSVRTGDIPAHMAFLYKNK
;
A
#
# COMPACT_ATOMS: atom_id res chain seq x y z
N MET A 1 4.38 12.87 22.23
CA MET A 1 4.66 12.35 20.87
C MET A 1 4.42 13.51 19.93
N GLY A 2 5.44 13.92 19.16
CA GLY A 2 5.25 14.94 18.14
C GLY A 2 4.29 14.41 17.06
N SER A 3 3.33 15.22 16.60
CA SER A 3 2.50 14.89 15.46
C SER A 3 3.40 14.77 14.23
N ASN A 4 3.44 13.61 13.60
CA ASN A 4 4.11 13.41 12.33
C ASN A 4 3.23 13.98 11.22
N LYS A 5 3.41 15.27 10.92
CA LYS A 5 2.66 15.94 9.87
C LYS A 5 2.92 15.26 8.53
N CYS A 6 1.88 14.73 7.92
CA CYS A 6 1.93 14.19 6.58
C CYS A 6 2.12 15.32 5.57
N THR A 7 3.02 15.16 4.62
CA THR A 7 3.23 16.06 3.49
C THR A 7 3.00 15.34 2.17
N LEU A 8 2.70 16.09 1.13
CA LEU A 8 2.65 15.62 -0.25
C LEU A 8 3.78 16.29 -1.02
N ASP A 9 4.73 15.50 -1.50
CA ASP A 9 5.84 15.95 -2.32
C ASP A 9 5.56 15.64 -3.80
N PHE A 10 6.16 16.37 -4.72
CA PHE A 10 5.97 16.22 -6.15
C PHE A 10 7.29 16.18 -6.90
N VAL A 11 7.40 15.26 -7.85
CA VAL A 11 8.54 15.15 -8.79
C VAL A 11 8.04 15.31 -10.20
N ASP A 12 8.55 16.31 -10.93
CA ASP A 12 8.37 16.44 -12.38
C ASP A 12 9.54 15.73 -13.09
N PHE A 13 9.26 14.62 -13.75
CA PHE A 13 10.28 13.83 -14.43
C PHE A 13 10.80 14.48 -15.71
N ASP A 14 10.03 15.37 -16.34
CA ASP A 14 10.45 16.03 -17.56
C ASP A 14 11.51 17.11 -17.31
N ASN A 15 11.37 17.81 -16.19
CA ASN A 15 12.23 18.92 -15.83
C ASN A 15 13.20 18.61 -14.69
N GLY A 16 13.08 17.43 -14.06
CA GLY A 16 13.85 17.06 -12.87
C GLY A 16 13.53 17.92 -11.64
N TYR A 17 12.35 18.53 -11.61
CA TYR A 17 11.96 19.46 -10.56
C TYR A 17 11.30 18.71 -9.40
N TYR A 18 11.76 18.98 -8.17
CA TYR A 18 11.23 18.38 -6.94
C TYR A 18 10.69 19.47 -6.01
N VAL A 19 9.42 19.32 -5.59
CA VAL A 19 8.75 20.23 -4.67
C VAL A 19 8.36 19.46 -3.40
N ARG A 20 8.81 19.98 -2.27
CA ARG A 20 8.41 19.45 -0.95
C ARG A 20 7.14 20.14 -0.46
N ASN A 21 6.25 19.37 0.18
CA ASN A 21 5.02 19.87 0.78
C ASN A 21 4.16 20.71 -0.18
N LEU A 22 3.94 20.16 -1.38
CA LEU A 22 3.13 20.82 -2.42
C LEU A 22 1.71 21.14 -1.93
N TYR A 23 1.13 20.32 -1.06
CA TYR A 23 -0.21 20.55 -0.53
C TYR A 23 -0.33 21.92 0.17
N ALA A 24 0.59 22.24 1.06
CA ALA A 24 0.57 23.52 1.79
C ALA A 24 0.76 24.72 0.83
N GLU A 25 1.62 24.58 -0.18
CA GLU A 25 1.85 25.61 -1.18
C GLU A 25 0.58 25.94 -1.99
N LYS A 26 -0.14 24.88 -2.43
CA LYS A 26 -1.33 25.04 -3.28
C LYS A 26 -2.61 25.36 -2.52
N ASN A 27 -2.62 25.19 -1.20
CA ASN A 27 -3.80 25.38 -0.34
C ASN A 27 -3.54 26.34 0.83
N PRO A 28 -3.06 27.59 0.60
CA PRO A 28 -2.63 28.50 1.66
C PRO A 28 -3.77 28.94 2.60
N ASN A 29 -5.02 28.82 2.15
CA ASN A 29 -6.20 29.18 2.94
C ASN A 29 -6.79 28.04 3.77
N VAL A 30 -6.22 26.82 3.64
CA VAL A 30 -6.65 25.68 4.44
C VAL A 30 -5.94 25.75 5.80
N VAL A 31 -6.71 25.99 6.87
CA VAL A 31 -6.18 26.18 8.23
C VAL A 31 -5.46 24.95 8.78
N LYS A 32 -5.88 23.76 8.35
CA LYS A 32 -5.24 22.49 8.70
C LYS A 32 -4.37 22.01 7.56
N GLU A 33 -3.15 21.58 7.87
CA GLU A 33 -2.29 20.88 6.93
C GLU A 33 -2.94 19.58 6.45
N LEU A 34 -2.26 18.83 5.55
CA LEU A 34 -2.79 17.57 4.99
C LEU A 34 -3.27 16.61 6.09
N GLY A 35 -2.57 16.54 7.22
CA GLY A 35 -2.96 15.77 8.39
C GLY A 35 -1.82 14.96 9.00
N ASP A 36 -2.17 13.92 9.77
CA ASP A 36 -1.21 13.07 10.48
C ASP A 36 -1.29 11.64 9.96
N VAL A 37 -0.15 11.06 9.59
CA VAL A 37 0.06 9.73 9.01
C VAL A 37 -0.68 9.53 7.67
N GLY A 38 0.01 9.87 6.56
CA GLY A 38 -0.40 9.49 5.20
C GLY A 38 -0.20 7.99 5.00
N ASN A 39 -1.27 7.27 4.71
CA ASN A 39 -1.26 5.81 4.62
C ASN A 39 -1.38 5.28 3.19
N ASP A 40 -1.93 6.07 2.29
CA ASP A 40 -2.02 5.75 0.86
C ASP A 40 -2.23 7.02 0.04
N VAL A 41 -1.83 7.01 -1.22
CA VAL A 41 -2.14 8.03 -2.21
C VAL A 41 -2.42 7.38 -3.56
N GLN A 42 -3.58 7.70 -4.14
CA GLN A 42 -4.00 7.15 -5.43
C GLN A 42 -4.61 8.26 -6.31
N ILE A 43 -4.54 8.07 -7.61
CA ILE A 43 -5.17 8.95 -8.60
C ILE A 43 -6.27 8.18 -9.32
N TYR A 44 -7.46 8.77 -9.37
CA TYR A 44 -8.58 8.24 -10.12
C TYR A 44 -9.29 9.35 -10.91
N GLY A 45 -9.31 9.23 -12.23
CA GLY A 45 -9.75 10.30 -13.11
C GLY A 45 -8.91 11.56 -12.92
N SER A 46 -9.56 12.70 -12.72
CA SER A 46 -8.90 13.99 -12.47
C SER A 46 -8.60 14.27 -10.99
N LYS A 47 -8.86 13.31 -10.10
CA LYS A 47 -8.73 13.51 -8.66
C LYS A 47 -7.61 12.67 -8.06
N MET A 48 -6.93 13.24 -7.07
CA MET A 48 -5.98 12.56 -6.20
C MET A 48 -6.62 12.37 -4.83
N TYR A 49 -6.48 11.19 -4.27
CA TYR A 49 -7.02 10.80 -2.98
C TYR A 49 -5.87 10.46 -2.04
N ALA A 50 -5.72 11.21 -0.97
CA ALA A 50 -4.73 10.96 0.08
C ALA A 50 -5.44 10.42 1.33
N VAL A 51 -5.11 9.19 1.70
CA VAL A 51 -5.68 8.52 2.88
C VAL A 51 -4.87 8.89 4.10
N ILE A 52 -5.46 9.64 5.02
CA ILE A 52 -4.79 10.19 6.20
C ILE A 52 -5.32 9.50 7.45
N ASN A 53 -4.61 8.47 7.88
CA ASN A 53 -5.05 7.52 8.89
C ASN A 53 -5.37 8.18 10.25
N CYS A 54 -4.39 8.82 10.88
CA CYS A 54 -4.56 9.41 12.21
C CYS A 54 -5.40 10.70 12.21
N SER A 55 -5.68 11.27 11.04
CA SER A 55 -6.64 12.36 10.87
C SER A 55 -8.04 11.87 10.48
N HIS A 56 -8.24 10.57 10.36
CA HIS A 56 -9.53 9.92 10.10
C HIS A 56 -10.24 10.44 8.85
N LYS A 57 -9.50 10.67 7.77
CA LYS A 57 -10.06 11.23 6.54
C LYS A 57 -9.35 10.75 5.28
N VAL A 58 -10.08 10.81 4.17
CA VAL A 58 -9.51 10.80 2.83
C VAL A 58 -9.60 12.21 2.30
N GLU A 59 -8.46 12.86 2.09
CA GLU A 59 -8.38 14.19 1.49
C GLU A 59 -8.45 14.06 -0.03
N VAL A 60 -9.27 14.88 -0.70
CA VAL A 60 -9.49 14.81 -2.13
C VAL A 60 -9.02 16.09 -2.80
N LEU A 61 -8.13 15.95 -3.76
CA LEU A 61 -7.46 17.05 -4.46
C LEU A 61 -7.71 16.94 -5.97
N ASP A 62 -7.67 18.06 -6.68
CA ASP A 62 -7.46 18.02 -8.12
C ASP A 62 -6.05 17.50 -8.43
N ALA A 63 -5.94 16.49 -9.27
CA ALA A 63 -4.68 15.78 -9.48
C ALA A 63 -3.60 16.64 -10.13
N HIS A 64 -3.97 17.63 -10.97
CA HIS A 64 -3.03 18.48 -11.69
C HIS A 64 -2.62 19.73 -10.92
N SER A 65 -3.59 20.39 -10.27
CA SER A 65 -3.32 21.62 -9.51
C SER A 65 -2.94 21.41 -8.06
N CYS A 66 -3.22 20.21 -7.53
CA CYS A 66 -3.11 19.86 -6.11
C CYS A 66 -4.02 20.72 -5.21
N GLN A 67 -5.04 21.39 -5.78
CA GLN A 67 -6.00 22.16 -5.02
C GLN A 67 -7.02 21.26 -4.34
N ARG A 68 -7.34 21.56 -3.12
CA ARG A 68 -8.33 20.82 -2.31
C ARG A 68 -9.73 20.93 -2.92
N LEU A 69 -10.35 19.79 -3.15
CA LEU A 69 -11.74 19.66 -3.59
C LEU A 69 -12.68 19.34 -2.44
N GLY A 70 -12.24 18.53 -1.47
CA GLY A 70 -13.03 18.10 -0.35
C GLY A 70 -12.34 17.04 0.50
N GLN A 71 -13.09 16.42 1.39
CA GLN A 71 -12.65 15.28 2.18
C GLN A 71 -13.82 14.34 2.47
N VAL A 72 -13.49 13.10 2.81
CA VAL A 72 -14.43 12.10 3.34
C VAL A 72 -13.91 11.65 4.70
N ASP A 73 -14.72 11.78 5.73
CA ASP A 73 -14.34 11.39 7.09
C ASP A 73 -14.59 9.89 7.28
N ILE A 74 -13.50 9.11 7.47
CA ILE A 74 -13.54 7.67 7.68
C ILE A 74 -12.60 7.32 8.84
N PRO A 75 -13.11 6.73 9.94
CA PRO A 75 -12.31 6.44 11.12
C PRO A 75 -11.18 5.45 10.83
N ASN A 76 -9.93 5.86 11.10
CA ASN A 76 -8.73 5.02 10.91
C ASN A 76 -8.67 4.35 9.53
N CYS A 77 -8.94 5.13 8.46
CA CYS A 77 -8.83 4.70 7.07
C CYS A 77 -7.40 4.24 6.73
N ARG A 78 -7.29 3.20 5.87
CA ARG A 78 -6.00 2.56 5.59
C ARG A 78 -5.60 2.64 4.12
N TYR A 79 -6.32 2.01 3.24
CA TYR A 79 -6.00 1.90 1.81
C TYR A 79 -7.25 2.17 0.97
N ILE A 80 -7.02 2.54 -0.30
CA ILE A 80 -8.09 2.91 -1.21
C ILE A 80 -7.92 2.22 -2.57
N ALA A 81 -9.03 1.74 -3.14
CA ALA A 81 -9.10 1.22 -4.51
C ALA A 81 -10.33 1.79 -5.21
N PHE A 82 -10.38 1.71 -6.55
CA PHE A 82 -11.43 2.34 -7.35
C PHE A 82 -12.02 1.40 -8.39
N ASP A 83 -13.33 1.49 -8.57
CA ASP A 83 -14.05 0.87 -9.70
C ASP A 83 -15.31 1.67 -10.06
N LYS A 84 -15.55 1.88 -11.35
CA LYS A 84 -16.79 2.43 -11.91
C LYS A 84 -17.36 3.68 -11.19
N GLY A 85 -16.51 4.63 -10.86
CA GLY A 85 -16.92 5.89 -10.22
C GLY A 85 -17.04 5.83 -8.70
N TYR A 86 -16.69 4.72 -8.08
CA TYR A 86 -16.64 4.56 -6.63
C TYR A 86 -15.21 4.35 -6.12
N ALA A 87 -14.94 4.87 -4.94
CA ALA A 87 -13.78 4.55 -4.13
C ALA A 87 -14.17 3.57 -3.03
N TYR A 88 -13.30 2.61 -2.73
CA TYR A 88 -13.47 1.65 -1.66
C TYR A 88 -12.31 1.80 -0.69
N VAL A 89 -12.63 2.12 0.57
CA VAL A 89 -11.63 2.48 1.59
C VAL A 89 -11.69 1.49 2.74
N SER A 90 -10.58 0.78 2.98
CA SER A 90 -10.45 -0.07 4.17
C SER A 90 -10.21 0.79 5.41
N ALA A 91 -10.75 0.39 6.55
CA ALA A 91 -10.62 1.11 7.79
C ALA A 91 -10.65 0.18 9.01
N TYR A 92 -9.83 0.49 10.00
CA TYR A 92 -9.85 -0.22 11.28
C TYR A 92 -11.11 0.07 12.09
N VAL A 93 -11.73 1.22 11.85
CA VAL A 93 -12.90 1.76 12.56
C VAL A 93 -12.60 2.08 14.03
N GLY A 94 -12.00 1.14 14.76
CA GLY A 94 -11.59 1.30 16.15
C GLY A 94 -10.23 2.00 16.33
N PRO A 95 -9.82 2.24 17.57
CA PRO A 95 -8.54 2.85 17.90
C PRO A 95 -7.33 2.02 17.41
N VAL A 96 -6.24 2.70 17.05
CA VAL A 96 -4.95 2.06 16.75
C VAL A 96 -4.20 1.85 18.07
N GLY A 97 -4.17 0.63 18.55
CA GLY A 97 -3.50 0.24 19.80
C GLY A 97 -3.58 -1.27 19.99
N ILE A 98 -2.65 -1.81 20.78
CA ILE A 98 -2.65 -3.23 21.10
C ILE A 98 -3.87 -3.55 21.96
N ASP A 99 -4.84 -4.24 21.36
CA ASP A 99 -6.07 -4.67 22.00
C ASP A 99 -6.51 -6.03 21.44
N PRO A 100 -6.38 -7.13 22.20
CA PRO A 100 -6.84 -8.47 21.79
C PRO A 100 -8.35 -8.53 21.50
N ASN A 101 -9.12 -7.57 22.01
CA ASN A 101 -10.57 -7.48 21.86
C ASN A 101 -11.00 -6.39 20.87
N ALA A 102 -10.08 -5.85 20.06
CA ALA A 102 -10.40 -4.85 19.06
C ALA A 102 -11.59 -5.31 18.20
N GLN A 103 -12.41 -4.32 17.80
CA GLN A 103 -13.58 -4.58 16.96
C GLN A 103 -13.17 -4.95 15.51
N LEU A 104 -14.11 -5.50 14.77
CA LEU A 104 -13.98 -5.73 13.34
C LEU A 104 -13.83 -4.40 12.60
N GLY A 105 -13.07 -4.42 11.52
CA GLY A 105 -12.95 -3.30 10.60
C GLY A 105 -14.02 -3.31 9.52
N ALA A 106 -13.94 -2.33 8.62
CA ALA A 106 -14.92 -2.16 7.54
C ALA A 106 -14.24 -1.73 6.23
N VAL A 107 -15.02 -1.86 5.15
CA VAL A 107 -14.76 -1.19 3.87
C VAL A 107 -15.91 -0.23 3.59
N PHE A 108 -15.57 1.02 3.32
CA PHE A 108 -16.52 2.07 2.96
C PHE A 108 -16.53 2.28 1.45
N GLN A 109 -17.72 2.33 0.87
CA GLN A 109 -17.92 2.76 -0.51
C GLN A 109 -18.22 4.26 -0.54
N VAL A 110 -17.50 5.00 -1.37
CA VAL A 110 -17.62 6.45 -1.54
C VAL A 110 -17.89 6.76 -3.00
N ASP A 111 -18.93 7.54 -3.28
CA ASP A 111 -19.16 8.10 -4.61
C ASP A 111 -18.09 9.16 -4.92
N THR A 112 -17.33 8.97 -6.01
CA THR A 112 -16.22 9.88 -6.35
C THR A 112 -16.67 11.23 -6.89
N ALA A 113 -17.94 11.37 -7.31
CA ALA A 113 -18.48 12.64 -7.78
C ALA A 113 -18.97 13.52 -6.61
N THR A 114 -19.70 12.92 -5.67
CA THR A 114 -20.32 13.66 -4.54
C THR A 114 -19.45 13.65 -3.28
N LEU A 115 -18.51 12.71 -3.16
CA LEU A 115 -17.70 12.44 -1.97
C LEU A 115 -18.53 11.95 -0.77
N GLU A 116 -19.70 11.39 -1.01
CA GLU A 116 -20.56 10.83 0.02
C GLU A 116 -20.29 9.34 0.21
N ILE A 117 -20.35 8.87 1.47
CA ILE A 117 -20.33 7.44 1.77
C ILE A 117 -21.69 6.86 1.39
N THR A 118 -21.69 5.89 0.48
CA THR A 118 -22.91 5.26 -0.04
C THR A 118 -23.21 3.90 0.57
N ALA A 119 -22.17 3.22 1.07
CA ALA A 119 -22.29 1.93 1.75
C ALA A 119 -21.11 1.65 2.68
N GLU A 120 -21.33 0.74 3.62
CA GLU A 120 -20.32 0.21 4.53
C GLU A 120 -20.51 -1.28 4.67
N VAL A 121 -19.41 -2.06 4.69
CA VAL A 121 -19.45 -3.50 4.94
C VAL A 121 -18.40 -3.90 5.96
N THR A 122 -18.83 -4.59 7.01
CA THR A 122 -17.94 -5.16 8.03
C THR A 122 -17.12 -6.30 7.44
N VAL A 123 -15.80 -6.34 7.74
CA VAL A 123 -14.85 -7.34 7.22
C VAL A 123 -14.13 -8.08 8.36
N GLY A 124 -12.85 -8.35 8.24
CA GLY A 124 -12.03 -8.92 9.31
C GLY A 124 -11.47 -7.86 10.25
N TYR A 125 -10.57 -8.30 11.11
CA TYR A 125 -9.91 -7.41 12.06
C TYR A 125 -8.79 -6.61 11.38
N GLN A 126 -8.82 -5.30 11.60
CA GLN A 126 -7.78 -4.38 11.14
C GLN A 126 -7.40 -4.62 9.67
N PRO A 127 -8.37 -4.41 8.74
CA PRO A 127 -8.14 -4.59 7.31
C PRO A 127 -7.08 -3.60 6.81
N ASP A 128 -6.07 -4.12 6.16
CA ASP A 128 -5.03 -3.33 5.50
C ASP A 128 -5.39 -3.15 4.01
N GLU A 129 -4.53 -3.57 3.10
CA GLU A 129 -4.70 -3.30 1.69
C GLU A 129 -5.84 -4.09 1.06
N LEU A 130 -6.41 -3.52 0.00
CA LEU A 130 -7.49 -4.12 -0.76
C LEU A 130 -7.24 -4.00 -2.26
N VAL A 131 -7.78 -4.94 -3.02
CA VAL A 131 -7.72 -4.96 -4.49
C VAL A 131 -9.06 -5.38 -5.06
N ILE A 132 -9.37 -4.83 -6.23
CA ILE A 132 -10.61 -5.15 -6.96
C ILE A 132 -10.27 -6.01 -8.16
N GLN A 133 -10.99 -7.14 -8.29
CA GLN A 133 -10.85 -8.03 -9.43
C GLN A 133 -12.17 -8.75 -9.73
N ASP A 134 -12.59 -8.73 -11.00
CA ASP A 134 -13.77 -9.42 -11.50
C ASP A 134 -15.06 -9.11 -10.72
N GLY A 135 -15.27 -7.85 -10.35
CA GLY A 135 -16.46 -7.41 -9.61
C GLY A 135 -16.44 -7.77 -8.12
N LEU A 136 -15.30 -8.21 -7.60
CA LEU A 136 -15.11 -8.54 -6.19
C LEU A 136 -13.99 -7.69 -5.58
N ILE A 137 -14.16 -7.29 -4.31
CA ILE A 137 -13.13 -6.66 -3.52
C ILE A 137 -12.50 -7.72 -2.61
N TYR A 138 -11.19 -7.82 -2.64
CA TYR A 138 -10.40 -8.70 -1.77
C TYR A 138 -9.65 -7.83 -0.78
N VAL A 139 -9.84 -8.08 0.52
CA VAL A 139 -9.30 -7.26 1.62
C VAL A 139 -8.41 -8.11 2.51
N ALA A 140 -7.16 -7.73 2.65
CA ALA A 140 -6.21 -8.38 3.54
C ALA A 140 -6.50 -7.96 5.00
N ASN A 141 -6.93 -8.89 5.85
CA ASN A 141 -7.18 -8.62 7.26
C ASN A 141 -5.94 -8.97 8.07
N SER A 142 -5.36 -7.99 8.75
CA SER A 142 -4.14 -8.19 9.52
C SER A 142 -4.41 -8.64 10.96
N GLY A 143 -5.35 -8.01 11.64
CA GLY A 143 -5.46 -8.13 13.08
C GLY A 143 -4.16 -7.75 13.80
N GLY A 144 -3.31 -6.89 13.19
CA GLY A 144 -1.93 -6.66 13.58
C GLY A 144 -1.76 -6.13 15.01
N TYR A 145 -2.75 -5.38 15.50
CA TYR A 145 -2.78 -4.87 16.87
C TYR A 145 -3.53 -5.78 17.85
N ARG A 146 -3.99 -6.98 17.41
CA ARG A 146 -4.66 -7.95 18.26
C ARG A 146 -3.73 -9.05 18.80
N LYS A 147 -2.44 -8.82 18.84
CA LYS A 147 -1.46 -9.80 19.36
C LYS A 147 -1.92 -10.43 20.66
N PRO A 148 -1.89 -11.79 20.80
CA PRO A 148 -1.44 -12.76 19.81
C PRO A 148 -2.53 -13.23 18.82
N ASN A 149 -3.74 -12.67 18.86
CA ASN A 149 -4.94 -13.11 18.13
C ASN A 149 -5.06 -12.42 16.76
N TYR A 150 -4.01 -12.53 15.93
CA TYR A 150 -4.01 -11.97 14.58
C TYR A 150 -5.17 -12.49 13.73
N ASP A 151 -5.66 -11.68 12.77
CA ASP A 151 -6.54 -12.21 11.72
C ASP A 151 -5.70 -13.00 10.72
N ASN A 152 -6.34 -13.93 10.01
CA ASN A 152 -5.69 -14.81 9.05
C ASN A 152 -6.46 -14.94 7.74
N THR A 153 -7.30 -13.97 7.44
CA THR A 153 -8.25 -14.08 6.32
C THR A 153 -8.12 -12.95 5.30
N VAL A 154 -8.47 -13.26 4.04
CA VAL A 154 -8.86 -12.29 3.04
C VAL A 154 -10.38 -12.26 2.97
N SER A 155 -11.01 -11.11 3.25
CA SER A 155 -12.44 -10.90 3.06
C SER A 155 -12.75 -10.69 1.59
N VAL A 156 -13.84 -11.31 1.10
CA VAL A 156 -14.33 -11.17 -0.27
C VAL A 156 -15.69 -10.47 -0.23
N ILE A 157 -15.79 -9.32 -0.89
CA ILE A 157 -16.98 -8.49 -0.94
C ILE A 157 -17.49 -8.47 -2.39
N ASP A 158 -18.76 -8.69 -2.57
CA ASP A 158 -19.43 -8.44 -3.85
C ASP A 158 -19.63 -6.93 -4.02
N ILE A 159 -19.11 -6.37 -5.11
CA ILE A 159 -19.05 -4.92 -5.31
C ILE A 159 -20.42 -4.31 -5.63
N GLU A 160 -21.33 -5.10 -6.24
CA GLU A 160 -22.67 -4.61 -6.64
C GLU A 160 -23.61 -4.56 -5.45
N THR A 161 -23.49 -5.52 -4.53
CA THR A 161 -24.37 -5.63 -3.37
C THR A 161 -23.76 -5.04 -2.11
N MET A 162 -22.46 -4.72 -2.12
CA MET A 162 -21.68 -4.31 -0.95
C MET A 162 -21.89 -5.26 0.23
N THR A 163 -21.80 -6.56 -0.02
CA THR A 163 -21.92 -7.59 1.01
C THR A 163 -20.68 -8.48 1.05
N GLN A 164 -20.24 -8.83 2.26
CA GLN A 164 -19.18 -9.82 2.42
C GLN A 164 -19.74 -11.21 2.16
N ILE A 165 -19.34 -11.79 1.02
CA ILE A 165 -19.83 -13.10 0.59
C ILE A 165 -19.00 -14.27 1.13
N ARG A 166 -17.73 -14.01 1.53
CA ARG A 166 -16.82 -15.05 1.99
C ARG A 166 -15.59 -14.47 2.69
N LYS A 167 -14.94 -15.31 3.51
CA LYS A 167 -13.54 -15.14 3.95
C LYS A 167 -12.70 -16.31 3.47
N ILE A 168 -11.49 -16.03 3.01
CA ILE A 168 -10.50 -17.02 2.58
C ILE A 168 -9.43 -17.11 3.66
N PRO A 169 -9.27 -18.25 4.35
CA PRO A 169 -8.12 -18.46 5.22
C PRO A 169 -6.83 -18.46 4.39
N VAL A 170 -5.84 -17.64 4.78
CA VAL A 170 -4.57 -17.49 4.05
C VAL A 170 -3.39 -17.67 5.00
N GLY A 171 -3.08 -16.67 5.80
CA GLY A 171 -2.00 -16.64 6.77
C GLY A 171 -2.22 -15.50 7.75
N ILE A 172 -1.56 -15.53 8.89
CA ILE A 172 -1.77 -14.52 9.95
C ILE A 172 -1.17 -13.16 9.55
N ASN A 173 -1.75 -12.08 10.09
CA ASN A 173 -1.20 -10.73 9.99
C ASN A 173 -0.92 -10.32 8.53
N LEU A 174 -1.95 -10.45 7.68
CA LEU A 174 -1.86 -10.10 6.25
C LEU A 174 -1.67 -8.59 6.09
N HIS A 175 -0.97 -8.19 5.03
CA HIS A 175 -0.65 -6.80 4.81
C HIS A 175 -0.93 -6.32 3.38
N ARG A 176 -0.06 -6.66 2.43
CA ARG A 176 -0.18 -6.26 1.04
C ARG A 176 -0.99 -7.27 0.24
N ILE A 177 -1.77 -6.77 -0.70
CA ILE A 177 -2.47 -7.60 -1.67
C ILE A 177 -2.41 -6.93 -3.05
N ARG A 178 -1.95 -7.66 -4.05
CA ARG A 178 -1.84 -7.20 -5.44
C ARG A 178 -2.47 -8.21 -6.38
N ALA A 179 -3.13 -7.72 -7.42
CA ALA A 179 -3.61 -8.56 -8.53
C ALA A 179 -2.62 -8.48 -9.69
N ASP A 180 -2.30 -9.61 -10.31
CA ASP A 180 -1.56 -9.64 -11.55
C ASP A 180 -2.50 -9.70 -12.76
N LYS A 181 -1.95 -9.50 -13.95
CA LYS A 181 -2.71 -9.52 -15.20
C LYS A 181 -3.25 -10.89 -15.60
N TYR A 182 -2.88 -11.95 -14.90
CA TYR A 182 -3.35 -13.32 -15.12
C TYR A 182 -4.51 -13.69 -14.19
N GLY A 183 -4.86 -12.79 -13.28
CA GLY A 183 -5.96 -12.98 -12.36
C GLY A 183 -5.57 -13.64 -11.03
N LYS A 184 -4.28 -13.79 -10.74
CA LYS A 184 -3.81 -14.23 -9.43
C LYS A 184 -3.77 -13.07 -8.45
N LEU A 185 -3.94 -13.37 -7.17
CA LEU A 185 -3.69 -12.42 -6.09
C LEU A 185 -2.44 -12.83 -5.31
N TRP A 186 -1.60 -11.85 -5.05
CA TRP A 186 -0.37 -11.97 -4.28
C TRP A 186 -0.60 -11.31 -2.94
N VAL A 187 -0.45 -12.07 -1.84
CA VAL A 187 -0.80 -11.60 -0.49
C VAL A 187 0.37 -11.80 0.44
N SER A 188 0.85 -10.72 1.05
CA SER A 188 1.93 -10.81 2.04
C SER A 188 1.38 -11.01 3.46
N SER A 189 2.11 -11.77 4.26
CA SER A 189 1.93 -11.95 5.69
C SER A 189 3.16 -11.45 6.43
N ARG A 190 2.98 -10.68 7.48
CA ARG A 190 4.09 -10.26 8.36
C ARG A 190 4.50 -11.34 9.39
N GLY A 191 3.73 -12.44 9.46
CA GLY A 191 3.91 -13.43 10.53
C GLY A 191 3.57 -12.87 11.91
N ASP A 192 4.17 -13.43 12.95
CA ASP A 192 3.96 -13.01 14.35
C ASP A 192 5.14 -12.22 14.95
N TYR A 193 6.16 -11.94 14.13
CA TYR A 193 7.44 -11.30 14.50
C TYR A 193 8.29 -12.12 15.50
N GLU A 194 7.94 -13.38 15.75
CA GLU A 194 8.63 -14.24 16.71
C GLU A 194 8.95 -15.63 16.14
N LYS A 195 7.91 -16.45 15.89
CA LYS A 195 8.02 -17.86 15.49
C LYS A 195 7.49 -18.14 14.11
N ILE A 196 6.47 -17.41 13.69
CA ILE A 196 5.85 -17.58 12.37
C ILE A 196 6.44 -16.51 11.44
N PRO A 197 7.25 -16.90 10.46
CA PRO A 197 7.93 -15.95 9.59
C PRO A 197 6.95 -15.25 8.63
N SER A 198 7.38 -14.10 8.12
CA SER A 198 6.76 -13.45 6.97
C SER A 198 6.76 -14.38 5.75
N ARG A 199 5.69 -14.34 4.96
CA ARG A 199 5.52 -15.18 3.76
C ARG A 199 4.73 -14.45 2.69
N LEU A 200 4.85 -14.95 1.47
CA LEU A 200 4.05 -14.50 0.33
C LEU A 200 3.14 -15.64 -0.14
N PHE A 201 1.84 -15.37 -0.24
CA PHE A 201 0.83 -16.33 -0.68
C PHE A 201 0.34 -15.97 -2.07
N VAL A 202 0.09 -17.00 -2.89
CA VAL A 202 -0.50 -16.88 -4.22
C VAL A 202 -1.90 -17.48 -4.17
N LEU A 203 -2.89 -16.66 -4.51
CA LEU A 203 -4.27 -17.12 -4.63
C LEU A 203 -4.63 -17.17 -6.12
N GLU A 204 -5.27 -18.25 -6.52
CA GLU A 204 -5.79 -18.45 -7.88
C GLU A 204 -7.24 -18.93 -7.84
N LYS A 205 -7.98 -18.69 -8.92
CA LYS A 205 -9.30 -19.28 -9.09
C LYS A 205 -9.20 -20.78 -9.33
N ASP A 206 -9.80 -21.57 -8.45
CA ASP A 206 -9.99 -22.99 -8.69
C ASP A 206 -10.86 -23.20 -9.92
N LYS A 207 -10.41 -24.00 -10.86
CA LYS A 207 -11.07 -24.20 -12.17
C LYS A 207 -12.45 -24.84 -12.07
N ARG A 208 -12.71 -25.60 -11.00
CA ARG A 208 -13.97 -26.31 -10.78
C ARG A 208 -15.02 -25.45 -10.09
N THR A 209 -14.59 -24.71 -9.06
CA THR A 209 -15.48 -23.92 -8.22
C THR A 209 -15.57 -22.46 -8.67
N ASN A 210 -14.65 -22.01 -9.51
CA ASN A 210 -14.45 -20.62 -9.92
C ASN A 210 -14.23 -19.65 -8.73
N ARG A 211 -13.74 -20.19 -7.60
CA ARG A 211 -13.49 -19.43 -6.38
C ARG A 211 -12.00 -19.21 -6.17
N MET A 212 -11.65 -18.04 -5.71
CA MET A 212 -10.28 -17.71 -5.31
C MET A 212 -9.89 -18.54 -4.09
N GLU A 213 -8.76 -19.24 -4.15
CA GLU A 213 -8.23 -20.11 -3.10
C GLU A 213 -6.70 -19.99 -3.04
N VAL A 214 -6.09 -20.28 -1.88
CA VAL A 214 -4.63 -20.32 -1.76
C VAL A 214 -4.11 -21.46 -2.61
N ARG A 215 -3.30 -21.12 -3.61
CA ARG A 215 -2.68 -22.08 -4.52
C ARG A 215 -1.26 -22.43 -4.11
N ASP A 216 -0.51 -21.42 -3.62
CA ASP A 216 0.89 -21.59 -3.27
C ASP A 216 1.28 -20.71 -2.08
N THR A 217 2.36 -21.09 -1.41
CA THR A 217 2.95 -20.36 -0.28
C THR A 217 4.45 -20.31 -0.48
N LEU A 218 4.97 -19.12 -0.77
CA LEU A 218 6.38 -18.90 -1.00
C LEU A 218 7.07 -18.52 0.32
N ASN A 219 8.21 -19.17 0.60
CA ASN A 219 9.07 -18.81 1.73
C ASN A 219 9.91 -17.56 1.37
N VAL A 220 9.21 -16.48 1.03
CA VAL A 220 9.78 -15.18 0.70
C VAL A 220 9.14 -14.16 1.61
N SER A 221 9.96 -13.49 2.39
CA SER A 221 9.51 -12.37 3.23
C SER A 221 9.19 -11.16 2.36
N CYS A 222 8.09 -10.45 2.67
CA CYS A 222 7.62 -9.32 1.87
C CYS A 222 7.00 -8.26 2.76
N SER A 223 7.67 -7.11 2.87
CA SER A 223 7.15 -5.91 3.54
C SER A 223 6.39 -5.01 2.58
N GLU A 224 6.87 -4.89 1.33
CA GLU A 224 6.22 -4.14 0.26
C GLU A 224 6.43 -4.83 -1.07
N MET A 225 5.47 -4.68 -1.98
CA MET A 225 5.55 -5.20 -3.33
C MET A 225 4.79 -4.35 -4.34
N ASP A 226 5.26 -4.35 -5.59
CA ASP A 226 4.52 -3.78 -6.73
C ASP A 226 4.70 -4.67 -7.96
N ILE A 227 3.71 -4.72 -8.84
CA ILE A 227 3.71 -5.58 -10.03
C ILE A 227 3.76 -4.73 -11.29
N CYS A 228 4.73 -5.01 -12.13
CA CYS A 228 4.83 -4.43 -13.47
C CYS A 228 5.03 -5.53 -14.52
N GLY A 229 4.06 -5.69 -15.41
CA GLY A 229 4.09 -6.72 -16.44
C GLY A 229 4.06 -8.12 -15.86
N ASP A 230 5.13 -8.89 -16.06
CA ASP A 230 5.31 -10.25 -15.55
C ASP A 230 6.16 -10.31 -14.28
N SER A 231 6.59 -9.16 -13.76
CA SER A 231 7.50 -9.08 -12.64
C SER A 231 6.83 -8.48 -11.41
N LEU A 232 6.90 -9.20 -10.30
CA LEU A 232 6.60 -8.71 -8.97
C LEU A 232 7.91 -8.31 -8.31
N TYR A 233 8.06 -7.02 -8.06
CA TYR A 233 9.19 -6.44 -7.33
C TYR A 233 8.82 -6.40 -5.85
N LEU A 234 9.75 -6.75 -4.98
CA LEU A 234 9.51 -6.74 -3.54
C LEU A 234 10.79 -6.38 -2.77
N TYR A 235 10.58 -5.90 -1.55
CA TYR A 235 11.59 -5.89 -0.51
C TYR A 235 11.00 -6.41 0.81
N SER A 236 11.88 -6.84 1.71
CA SER A 236 11.57 -7.16 3.09
C SER A 236 12.50 -6.43 4.04
N VAL A 237 11.95 -5.99 5.16
CA VAL A 237 12.69 -5.46 6.31
C VAL A 237 12.30 -6.28 7.51
N GLU A 238 13.25 -7.05 8.05
CA GLU A 238 13.04 -7.92 9.20
C GLU A 238 14.08 -7.61 10.28
N TRP A 239 13.60 -7.41 11.51
CA TRP A 239 14.50 -7.20 12.64
C TRP A 239 15.20 -8.50 13.01
N SER A 240 16.54 -8.47 13.10
CA SER A 240 17.36 -9.58 13.55
C SER A 240 17.69 -9.44 15.02
N ASN A 241 17.19 -10.33 15.86
CA ASN A 241 17.54 -10.39 17.27
C ASN A 241 19.01 -10.80 17.51
N ILE A 242 19.69 -11.35 16.51
CA ILE A 242 21.08 -11.79 16.59
C ILE A 242 22.01 -10.60 16.33
N SER A 243 21.85 -9.91 15.19
CA SER A 243 22.70 -8.76 14.83
C SER A 243 22.25 -7.44 15.46
N GLN A 244 21.02 -7.37 16.01
CA GLN A 244 20.38 -6.15 16.50
C GLN A 244 20.23 -5.07 15.41
N GLU A 245 20.00 -5.51 14.19
CA GLU A 245 19.86 -4.67 12.99
C GLU A 245 18.70 -5.15 12.11
N ASN A 246 18.25 -4.29 11.20
CA ASN A 246 17.31 -4.67 10.17
C ASN A 246 18.02 -5.48 9.08
N ASN A 247 17.50 -6.67 8.80
CA ASN A 247 17.87 -7.44 7.64
C ASN A 247 17.00 -7.02 6.46
N VAL A 248 17.59 -6.36 5.46
CA VAL A 248 16.90 -5.90 4.25
C VAL A 248 17.19 -6.85 3.11
N THR A 249 16.15 -7.33 2.47
CA THR A 249 16.24 -8.15 1.27
C THR A 249 15.40 -7.59 0.15
N TYR A 250 15.81 -7.82 -1.09
CA TYR A 250 15.09 -7.42 -2.29
C TYR A 250 14.81 -8.65 -3.16
N GLY A 251 13.86 -8.56 -4.08
CA GLY A 251 13.59 -9.66 -4.99
C GLY A 251 12.75 -9.27 -6.18
N ILE A 252 12.82 -10.12 -7.22
CA ILE A 252 11.91 -10.10 -8.36
C ILE A 252 11.36 -11.52 -8.54
N ILE A 253 10.05 -11.65 -8.57
CA ILE A 253 9.33 -12.90 -8.85
C ILE A 253 8.67 -12.80 -10.21
N ASP A 254 8.78 -13.87 -11.03
CA ASP A 254 7.97 -14.02 -12.24
C ASP A 254 6.55 -14.45 -11.83
N VAL A 255 5.55 -13.58 -12.04
CA VAL A 255 4.17 -13.86 -11.63
C VAL A 255 3.52 -15.02 -12.41
N ARG A 256 4.07 -15.41 -13.57
CA ARG A 256 3.58 -16.55 -14.35
C ARG A 256 3.89 -17.87 -13.66
N THR A 257 5.14 -18.01 -13.18
CA THR A 257 5.66 -19.26 -12.60
C THR A 257 5.66 -19.27 -11.07
N GLY A 258 5.71 -18.11 -10.43
CA GLY A 258 5.91 -17.98 -8.98
C GLY A 258 7.38 -18.09 -8.56
N GLU A 259 8.31 -18.16 -9.50
CA GLU A 259 9.73 -18.33 -9.22
C GLU A 259 10.42 -17.00 -8.91
N LEU A 260 11.29 -17.00 -7.90
CA LEU A 260 12.19 -15.89 -7.60
C LEU A 260 13.29 -15.85 -8.67
N ILE A 261 13.21 -14.91 -9.61
CA ILE A 261 14.12 -14.79 -10.74
C ILE A 261 15.32 -13.87 -10.46
N SER A 262 15.26 -13.06 -9.40
CA SER A 262 16.38 -12.25 -8.94
C SER A 262 16.28 -11.99 -7.45
N ASN A 263 17.41 -12.02 -6.74
CA ASN A 263 17.53 -11.67 -5.32
C ASN A 263 17.70 -10.16 -5.08
N SER A 264 17.72 -9.35 -6.12
CA SER A 264 17.69 -7.90 -6.03
C SER A 264 17.33 -7.31 -7.39
N PHE A 265 16.58 -6.21 -7.37
CA PHE A 265 16.39 -5.34 -8.55
C PHE A 265 17.42 -4.20 -8.59
N ILE A 266 18.26 -4.03 -7.55
CA ILE A 266 19.39 -3.09 -7.52
C ILE A 266 20.65 -3.86 -7.90
N LYS A 267 21.44 -3.36 -8.87
CA LYS A 267 22.57 -4.09 -9.46
C LYS A 267 23.91 -3.35 -9.41
N ASP A 268 23.92 -2.12 -8.90
CA ASP A 268 25.12 -1.25 -8.84
C ASP A 268 25.73 -1.11 -7.44
N GLY A 269 25.24 -1.88 -6.47
CA GLY A 269 25.75 -1.87 -5.09
C GLY A 269 25.21 -0.71 -4.24
N THR A 270 24.32 0.10 -4.79
CA THR A 270 23.79 1.27 -4.08
C THR A 270 22.64 0.95 -3.12
N GLU A 271 22.25 -0.32 -3.01
CA GLU A 271 21.34 -0.80 -1.96
C GLU A 271 21.87 -0.52 -0.55
N THR A 272 23.18 -0.42 -0.40
CA THR A 272 23.84 -0.07 0.87
C THR A 272 23.59 1.37 1.33
N ASP A 273 23.13 2.23 0.44
CA ASP A 273 22.75 3.63 0.76
C ASP A 273 21.34 3.71 1.35
N ILE A 274 20.56 2.63 1.32
CA ILE A 274 19.18 2.54 1.81
C ILE A 274 19.22 1.88 3.18
N GLU A 275 18.90 2.65 4.23
CA GLU A 275 18.88 2.14 5.59
C GLU A 275 17.61 1.33 5.89
N ILE A 276 16.44 1.91 5.58
CA ILE A 276 15.13 1.27 5.79
C ILE A 276 14.24 1.57 4.58
N PRO A 277 14.16 0.66 3.60
CA PRO A 277 13.22 0.82 2.50
C PRO A 277 11.79 0.83 3.05
N TYR A 278 10.96 1.79 2.59
CA TYR A 278 9.64 2.02 3.18
C TYR A 278 8.50 2.10 2.15
N GLY A 279 8.77 2.54 0.93
CA GLY A 279 7.84 2.51 -0.19
C GLY A 279 8.49 1.96 -1.45
N LEU A 280 7.71 1.27 -2.26
CA LEU A 280 8.12 0.70 -3.53
C LEU A 280 7.05 0.97 -4.58
N LYS A 281 7.46 1.49 -5.74
CA LYS A 281 6.57 1.67 -6.89
C LYS A 281 7.33 1.46 -8.18
N VAL A 282 6.70 0.80 -9.15
CA VAL A 282 7.29 0.60 -10.48
C VAL A 282 6.49 1.38 -11.51
N ASN A 283 7.15 2.22 -12.29
CA ASN A 283 6.48 2.94 -13.36
C ASN A 283 6.09 1.96 -14.48
N PRO A 284 4.81 1.79 -14.77
CA PRO A 284 4.36 0.79 -15.74
C PRO A 284 4.75 1.14 -17.20
N GLU A 285 5.08 2.40 -17.51
CA GLU A 285 5.48 2.84 -18.85
C GLU A 285 6.97 2.67 -19.07
N THR A 286 7.80 3.08 -18.10
CA THR A 286 9.27 3.04 -18.24
C THR A 286 9.87 1.77 -17.64
N GLY A 287 9.21 1.16 -16.67
CA GLY A 287 9.73 0.06 -15.84
C GLY A 287 10.77 0.50 -14.82
N ASP A 288 10.92 1.81 -14.60
CA ASP A 288 11.78 2.34 -13.56
C ASP A 288 11.22 2.00 -12.17
N VAL A 289 12.09 1.63 -11.26
CA VAL A 289 11.74 1.24 -9.90
C VAL A 289 12.06 2.37 -8.95
N TYR A 290 11.08 2.77 -8.17
CA TYR A 290 11.19 3.83 -7.17
C TYR A 290 11.13 3.21 -5.77
N VAL A 291 12.16 3.51 -4.96
CA VAL A 291 12.25 3.05 -3.57
C VAL A 291 12.45 4.25 -2.66
N THR A 292 11.66 4.36 -1.63
CA THR A 292 11.88 5.36 -0.59
C THR A 292 12.66 4.75 0.58
N ASP A 293 13.49 5.58 1.21
CA ASP A 293 14.26 5.25 2.40
C ASP A 293 13.77 6.09 3.57
N ALA A 294 13.21 5.46 4.59
CA ALA A 294 12.77 6.11 5.81
C ALA A 294 13.90 6.33 6.83
N LYS A 295 15.11 5.85 6.52
CA LYS A 295 16.27 5.91 7.41
C LYS A 295 15.94 5.41 8.82
N ASN A 296 16.02 6.27 9.79
CA ASN A 296 15.80 6.00 11.21
C ASN A 296 14.39 6.42 11.69
N TYR A 297 13.44 6.69 10.79
CA TYR A 297 12.09 7.20 11.09
C TYR A 297 12.02 8.58 11.76
N VAL A 298 13.12 9.31 11.83
CA VAL A 298 13.21 10.64 12.46
C VAL A 298 13.83 11.66 11.52
N SER A 299 14.81 11.24 10.75
CA SER A 299 15.48 12.08 9.76
C SER A 299 14.72 12.09 8.45
N SER A 300 14.81 13.20 7.71
CA SER A 300 14.30 13.27 6.34
C SER A 300 14.85 12.13 5.49
N GLY A 301 13.95 11.47 4.79
CA GLY A 301 14.24 10.31 3.97
C GLY A 301 14.82 10.65 2.60
N ASN A 302 14.89 9.64 1.77
CA ASN A 302 15.26 9.78 0.36
C ASN A 302 14.25 9.05 -0.55
N LEU A 303 14.19 9.47 -1.80
CA LEU A 303 13.59 8.73 -2.90
C LEU A 303 14.70 8.39 -3.90
N HIS A 304 14.82 7.12 -4.23
CA HIS A 304 15.78 6.60 -5.22
C HIS A 304 15.03 6.08 -6.45
N CYS A 305 15.55 6.38 -7.62
CA CYS A 305 15.05 5.87 -8.90
C CYS A 305 16.09 4.97 -9.54
N TYR A 306 15.69 3.75 -9.88
CA TYR A 306 16.50 2.75 -10.57
C TYR A 306 15.92 2.46 -11.95
N GLY A 307 16.79 2.34 -12.95
CA GLY A 307 16.40 1.86 -14.26
C GLY A 307 16.02 0.37 -14.25
N ARG A 308 15.44 -0.12 -15.35
CA ARG A 308 15.16 -1.57 -15.55
C ARG A 308 16.41 -2.44 -15.44
N ASP A 309 17.57 -1.89 -15.70
CA ASP A 309 18.87 -2.52 -15.58
C ASP A 309 19.36 -2.63 -14.12
N GLY A 310 18.66 -2.01 -13.20
CA GLY A 310 19.00 -1.98 -11.78
C GLY A 310 20.04 -0.93 -11.40
N ILE A 311 20.37 -0.02 -12.32
CA ILE A 311 21.31 1.07 -12.07
C ILE A 311 20.56 2.29 -11.56
N ARG A 312 21.09 2.93 -10.51
CA ARG A 312 20.50 4.15 -9.94
C ARG A 312 20.61 5.32 -10.93
N LYS A 313 19.48 5.86 -11.33
CA LYS A 313 19.41 7.03 -12.21
C LYS A 313 19.62 8.33 -11.43
N TRP A 314 18.95 8.44 -10.30
CA TRP A 314 19.01 9.61 -9.42
C TRP A 314 18.49 9.31 -8.02
N SER A 315 18.74 10.24 -7.11
CA SER A 315 18.24 10.24 -5.75
C SER A 315 17.91 11.66 -5.33
N VAL A 316 16.86 11.84 -4.52
CA VAL A 316 16.44 13.12 -3.98
C VAL A 316 16.03 12.98 -2.52
N ARG A 317 16.33 14.02 -1.72
CA ARG A 317 15.93 14.08 -0.30
C ARG A 317 14.45 14.45 -0.20
N THR A 318 13.70 13.65 0.55
CA THR A 318 12.26 13.81 0.80
C THR A 318 11.95 14.44 2.17
N GLY A 319 10.68 14.47 2.53
CA GLY A 319 10.22 14.60 3.90
C GLY A 319 10.57 13.38 4.76
N ASP A 320 10.03 13.33 5.98
CA ASP A 320 10.27 12.23 6.91
C ASP A 320 9.38 11.04 6.56
N ILE A 321 9.90 9.82 6.69
CA ILE A 321 9.17 8.56 6.47
C ILE A 321 8.40 8.56 5.13
N PRO A 322 9.06 8.76 3.98
CA PRO A 322 8.39 8.73 2.68
C PRO A 322 7.91 7.32 2.37
N ALA A 323 6.62 7.17 2.04
CA ALA A 323 6.00 5.85 1.90
C ALA A 323 5.37 5.64 0.52
N HIS A 324 4.20 6.24 0.30
CA HIS A 324 3.35 5.93 -0.85
C HIS A 324 3.58 6.88 -2.01
N MET A 325 3.38 6.38 -3.22
CA MET A 325 3.62 7.10 -4.46
C MET A 325 2.50 6.81 -5.47
N ALA A 326 2.11 7.83 -6.24
CA ALA A 326 1.21 7.69 -7.37
C ALA A 326 1.80 8.41 -8.59
N PHE A 327 1.62 7.86 -9.78
CA PHE A 327 2.05 8.48 -11.03
C PHE A 327 0.90 9.27 -11.64
N LEU A 328 1.18 10.54 -11.97
CA LEU A 328 0.28 11.41 -12.73
C LEU A 328 0.79 11.50 -14.17
N TYR A 329 -0.04 11.12 -15.13
CA TYR A 329 0.28 11.20 -16.55
C TYR A 329 -0.38 12.43 -17.17
N LYS A 330 0.37 13.19 -17.98
CA LYS A 330 -0.06 14.48 -18.54
C LYS A 330 -1.28 14.37 -19.48
N ASN A 331 -1.52 13.20 -20.05
CA ASN A 331 -2.50 12.98 -21.13
C ASN A 331 -3.51 11.84 -20.86
N LYS A 332 -3.77 11.50 -19.61
CA LYS A 332 -4.79 10.50 -19.26
C LYS A 332 -5.90 11.10 -18.43
#